data_d78b5113fd1b9cbf63e958c4069d293b
#
_entry.id   d78b5113fd1b9cbf63e958c4069d293b
#
_cell.length_a   1.000
_cell.length_b   1.000
_cell.length_c   1.000
_cell.angle_alpha   90.00
_cell.angle_beta   90.00
_cell.angle_gamma   90.00
#
_symmetry.space_group_name_H-M   'P 1'
#
loop_
_entity.id
_entity.type
_entity.pdbx_description
1 polymer ?
#
loop_
_entity_poly.entity_id
_entity_poly.type
_entity_poly.pdbx_seq_one_letter_code
_entity_poly.pdbx_strand_id
1 'polypeptide(L)'
;MGNSSLTASIHILDDDSLLNIFYLYQPFLLGEDGDEAGRLIGGMEGWDRGRWWYKLSHVCQRWRRVILGSASYLGVSLVCTNGTPVADMLAHSPPLPIVIDYLTLDNDISAEDEERAIFALKHYNRVRRVRLILPVTTSVQKLIVALDDEYPILEYVIVGLPFEDRSSIFQFPETLQAPNLRHLYLEGFTLPTGCRLLTTAVGLVTLHLIMVHPSTYFHPNILLRWLSFMPQLETLMVYFRFPVPNRGCRKATHAYANHDTHHTS
;
A
#
# COMPACT_ATOMS: atom_id res chain seq x y z
N MET A 1 59.46 16.29 -7.20
CA MET A 1 58.47 15.40 -7.84
C MET A 1 57.09 15.77 -7.28
N GLY A 2 56.35 16.60 -8.02
CA GLY A 2 55.05 17.06 -7.57
C GLY A 2 53.98 16.00 -7.86
N ASN A 3 53.36 15.49 -6.81
CA ASN A 3 52.11 14.70 -6.94
C ASN A 3 51.00 15.68 -7.32
N SER A 4 50.73 15.82 -8.61
CA SER A 4 49.47 16.39 -9.07
C SER A 4 48.36 15.36 -8.76
N SER A 5 47.66 15.53 -7.63
CA SER A 5 46.43 14.82 -7.35
C SER A 5 45.44 15.21 -8.44
N LEU A 6 45.17 14.27 -9.36
CA LEU A 6 44.06 14.34 -10.30
C LEU A 6 42.75 14.29 -9.48
N THR A 7 42.33 15.48 -9.01
CA THR A 7 40.97 15.62 -8.50
C THR A 7 40.03 15.50 -9.69
N ALA A 8 39.45 14.30 -9.87
CA ALA A 8 38.39 14.08 -10.86
C ALA A 8 37.24 15.03 -10.52
N SER A 9 37.03 16.06 -11.34
CA SER A 9 35.95 17.01 -11.14
C SER A 9 34.67 16.41 -11.67
N ILE A 10 33.64 16.28 -10.85
CA ILE A 10 32.31 15.77 -11.22
C ILE A 10 31.66 16.62 -12.35
N HIS A 11 32.18 17.82 -12.60
CA HIS A 11 31.74 18.69 -13.70
C HIS A 11 32.12 18.18 -15.08
N ILE A 12 33.06 17.20 -15.17
CA ILE A 12 33.50 16.59 -16.43
C ILE A 12 32.49 15.55 -16.91
N LEU A 13 31.69 14.96 -16.01
CA LEU A 13 30.67 13.99 -16.38
C LEU A 13 29.57 14.65 -17.20
N ASP A 14 29.16 14.01 -18.28
CA ASP A 14 27.95 14.39 -19.02
C ASP A 14 26.66 14.08 -18.24
N ASP A 15 25.52 14.54 -18.73
CA ASP A 15 24.24 14.37 -18.05
C ASP A 15 23.80 12.89 -18.06
N ASP A 16 24.15 12.10 -19.07
CA ASP A 16 23.84 10.67 -19.16
C ASP A 16 24.63 9.87 -18.13
N SER A 17 25.92 10.19 -17.95
CA SER A 17 26.75 9.58 -16.91
C SER A 17 26.22 9.90 -15.52
N LEU A 18 25.81 11.15 -15.28
CA LEU A 18 25.18 11.56 -14.01
C LEU A 18 23.88 10.81 -13.79
N LEU A 19 23.05 10.66 -14.82
CA LEU A 19 21.79 9.95 -14.75
C LEU A 19 21.97 8.48 -14.36
N ASN A 20 22.97 7.81 -14.95
CA ASN A 20 23.34 6.44 -14.62
C ASN A 20 23.82 6.33 -13.16
N ILE A 21 24.63 7.29 -12.69
CA ILE A 21 25.07 7.34 -11.28
C ILE A 21 23.85 7.50 -10.36
N PHE A 22 22.92 8.38 -10.68
CA PHE A 22 21.70 8.58 -9.88
C PHE A 22 20.82 7.34 -9.89
N TYR A 23 20.70 6.66 -11.02
CA TYR A 23 19.98 5.39 -11.12
C TYR A 23 20.60 4.31 -10.21
N LEU A 24 21.92 4.18 -10.20
CA LEU A 24 22.64 3.24 -9.33
C LEU A 24 22.60 3.65 -7.84
N TYR A 25 22.41 4.95 -7.55
CA TYR A 25 22.28 5.45 -6.19
C TYR A 25 20.87 5.26 -5.62
N GLN A 26 19.89 4.94 -6.47
CA GLN A 26 18.56 4.63 -5.97
C GLN A 26 18.67 3.52 -4.92
N PRO A 27 18.04 3.69 -3.76
CA PRO A 27 17.91 2.57 -2.84
C PRO A 27 17.12 1.49 -3.60
N PHE A 28 17.75 0.34 -3.75
CA PHE A 28 17.10 -0.81 -4.36
C PHE A 28 15.74 -0.97 -3.69
N LEU A 29 14.68 -0.80 -4.46
CA LEU A 29 13.35 -1.24 -4.05
C LEU A 29 13.42 -2.76 -4.08
N LEU A 30 14.04 -3.35 -3.05
CA LEU A 30 14.14 -4.80 -2.89
C LEU A 30 12.72 -5.33 -2.79
N GLY A 31 12.28 -6.05 -3.78
CA GLY A 31 11.04 -6.77 -3.69
C GLY A 31 10.32 -6.97 -5.01
N GLU A 32 11.02 -7.25 -6.12
CA GLU A 32 10.36 -7.95 -7.23
C GLU A 32 10.28 -9.47 -6.98
N ASP A 33 11.04 -10.00 -6.00
CA ASP A 33 11.10 -11.43 -5.73
C ASP A 33 10.68 -11.78 -4.30
N GLY A 34 9.46 -12.27 -4.15
CA GLY A 34 8.99 -13.17 -3.09
C GLY A 34 8.86 -12.62 -1.66
N ASP A 35 7.66 -12.70 -1.13
CA ASP A 35 7.22 -12.35 0.24
C ASP A 35 7.12 -10.85 0.57
N GLU A 36 6.58 -10.09 -0.38
CA GLU A 36 6.24 -8.67 -0.16
C GLU A 36 5.23 -8.46 0.98
N ALA A 37 4.32 -9.39 1.21
CA ALA A 37 3.28 -9.22 2.23
C ALA A 37 3.87 -9.12 3.65
N GLY A 38 4.83 -9.97 4.00
CA GLY A 38 5.52 -9.90 5.29
C GLY A 38 6.42 -8.68 5.43
N ARG A 39 7.03 -8.22 4.34
CA ARG A 39 7.88 -7.01 4.30
C ARG A 39 7.07 -5.72 4.22
N LEU A 40 5.89 -5.75 3.59
CA LEU A 40 4.98 -4.60 3.50
C LEU A 40 4.38 -4.23 4.85
N ILE A 41 4.12 -5.21 5.72
CA ILE A 41 3.61 -4.99 7.07
C ILE A 41 4.75 -4.65 8.05
N GLY A 42 5.93 -5.25 7.89
CA GLY A 42 7.06 -5.15 8.82
C GLY A 42 8.15 -4.13 8.48
N GLY A 43 8.20 -3.64 7.25
CA GLY A 43 9.32 -2.82 6.76
C GLY A 43 9.09 -1.32 6.86
N MET A 44 9.32 -0.70 8.02
CA MET A 44 9.36 0.77 8.17
C MET A 44 10.40 1.43 7.25
N GLU A 45 11.38 0.69 6.75
CA GLU A 45 12.54 1.25 6.03
C GLU A 45 12.31 1.50 4.53
N GLY A 46 11.28 0.90 3.92
CA GLY A 46 11.14 0.88 2.46
C GLY A 46 10.71 2.21 1.82
N TRP A 47 9.89 2.99 2.51
CA TRP A 47 9.21 4.15 1.92
C TRP A 47 9.94 5.47 2.14
N ASP A 48 10.74 5.58 3.19
CA ASP A 48 11.65 6.74 3.37
C ASP A 48 12.70 6.82 2.24
N ARG A 49 12.93 5.69 1.58
CA ARG A 49 13.76 5.59 0.38
C ARG A 49 13.21 6.40 -0.80
N GLY A 50 11.93 6.70 -0.85
CA GLY A 50 11.33 7.58 -1.87
C GLY A 50 11.85 9.02 -1.87
N ARG A 51 12.52 9.45 -0.79
CA ARG A 51 13.12 10.78 -0.65
C ARG A 51 14.61 10.85 -1.02
N TRP A 52 15.21 9.77 -1.50
CA TRP A 52 16.63 9.67 -1.81
C TRP A 52 17.13 10.79 -2.73
N TRP A 53 16.34 11.18 -3.70
CA TRP A 53 16.67 12.18 -4.71
C TRP A 53 16.73 13.61 -4.15
N TYR A 54 16.08 13.90 -3.01
CA TYR A 54 16.11 15.24 -2.39
C TYR A 54 17.54 15.68 -2.11
N LYS A 55 18.34 14.82 -1.49
CA LYS A 55 19.74 15.12 -1.15
C LYS A 55 20.55 15.46 -2.41
N LEU A 56 20.36 14.69 -3.47
CA LEU A 56 21.05 14.90 -4.74
C LEU A 56 20.59 16.18 -5.45
N SER A 57 19.30 16.51 -5.38
CA SER A 57 18.73 17.70 -6.00
C SER A 57 19.20 19.01 -5.33
N HIS A 58 19.75 18.93 -4.12
CA HIS A 58 20.30 20.07 -3.39
C HIS A 58 21.80 20.28 -3.61
N VAL A 59 22.50 19.41 -4.33
CA VAL A 59 23.93 19.56 -4.60
C VAL A 59 24.21 20.75 -5.50
N CYS A 60 23.56 20.84 -6.66
CA CYS A 60 23.64 21.98 -7.57
C CYS A 60 22.46 22.03 -8.55
N GLN A 61 22.33 23.16 -9.27
CA GLN A 61 21.26 23.35 -10.25
C GLN A 61 21.29 22.31 -11.38
N ARG A 62 22.48 21.89 -11.84
CA ARG A 62 22.63 20.90 -12.88
C ARG A 62 22.06 19.56 -12.44
N TRP A 63 22.38 19.10 -11.24
CA TRP A 63 21.88 17.85 -10.69
C TRP A 63 20.35 17.88 -10.54
N ARG A 64 19.84 18.97 -9.98
CA ARG A 64 18.37 19.16 -9.88
C ARG A 64 17.70 19.06 -11.23
N ARG A 65 18.25 19.72 -12.26
CA ARG A 65 17.69 19.69 -13.62
C ARG A 65 17.73 18.29 -14.21
N VAL A 66 18.84 17.55 -14.07
CA VAL A 66 18.95 16.15 -14.57
C VAL A 66 17.93 15.25 -13.86
N ILE A 67 17.84 15.32 -12.53
CA ILE A 67 16.91 14.49 -11.74
C ILE A 67 15.45 14.78 -12.12
N LEU A 68 15.06 16.05 -12.12
CA LEU A 68 13.68 16.43 -12.40
C LEU A 68 13.31 16.25 -13.88
N GLY A 69 14.26 16.46 -14.79
CA GLY A 69 14.07 16.21 -16.23
C GLY A 69 13.92 14.73 -16.57
N SER A 70 14.45 13.84 -15.72
CA SER A 70 14.39 12.38 -15.88
C SER A 70 13.57 11.71 -14.76
N ALA A 71 12.61 12.43 -14.20
CA ALA A 71 11.85 12.01 -13.02
C ALA A 71 11.15 10.65 -13.21
N SER A 72 10.59 10.38 -14.39
CA SER A 72 9.93 9.10 -14.70
C SER A 72 10.93 7.94 -14.75
N TYR A 73 12.10 8.15 -15.36
CA TYR A 73 13.16 7.15 -15.43
C TYR A 73 13.73 6.82 -14.04
N LEU A 74 13.92 7.85 -13.22
CA LEU A 74 14.43 7.71 -11.86
C LEU A 74 13.33 7.36 -10.82
N GLY A 75 12.10 7.18 -11.22
CA GLY A 75 10.99 6.89 -10.30
C GLY A 75 10.78 7.95 -9.21
N VAL A 76 11.15 9.20 -9.50
CA VAL A 76 11.05 10.32 -8.56
C VAL A 76 9.59 10.61 -8.21
N SER A 77 9.30 10.74 -6.93
CA SER A 77 7.95 11.00 -6.42
C SER A 77 7.98 11.92 -5.19
N LEU A 78 6.85 12.55 -4.90
CA LEU A 78 6.62 13.28 -3.66
C LEU A 78 6.05 12.33 -2.62
N VAL A 79 6.67 12.23 -1.46
CA VAL A 79 6.27 11.31 -0.39
C VAL A 79 5.58 12.08 0.72
N CYS A 80 4.30 11.76 0.94
CA CYS A 80 3.45 12.28 2.01
C CYS A 80 3.40 11.26 3.15
N THR A 81 3.97 11.62 4.29
CA THR A 81 4.00 10.82 5.53
C THR A 81 3.58 11.68 6.70
N ASN A 82 3.49 11.10 7.89
CA ASN A 82 3.24 11.83 9.14
C ASN A 82 4.16 13.05 9.25
N GLY A 83 3.60 14.20 9.61
CA GLY A 83 4.32 15.48 9.74
C GLY A 83 4.71 16.15 8.42
N THR A 84 4.40 15.58 7.25
CA THR A 84 4.73 16.23 5.96
C THR A 84 3.79 17.43 5.70
N PRO A 85 4.31 18.65 5.44
CA PRO A 85 3.49 19.81 5.07
C PRO A 85 3.03 19.67 3.61
N VAL A 86 2.04 18.83 3.35
CA VAL A 86 1.62 18.39 2.00
C VAL A 86 1.23 19.56 1.10
N ALA A 87 0.48 20.53 1.61
CA ALA A 87 0.03 21.67 0.82
C ALA A 87 1.22 22.50 0.31
N ASP A 88 2.17 22.82 1.19
CA ASP A 88 3.37 23.56 0.82
C ASP A 88 4.27 22.77 -0.13
N MET A 89 4.42 21.47 0.13
CA MET A 89 5.19 20.58 -0.74
C MET A 89 4.60 20.54 -2.15
N LEU A 90 3.28 20.40 -2.30
CA LEU A 90 2.63 20.34 -3.61
C LEU A 90 2.65 21.69 -4.33
N ALA A 91 2.56 22.82 -3.59
CA ALA A 91 2.60 24.15 -4.17
C ALA A 91 3.98 24.52 -4.74
N HIS A 92 5.07 24.01 -4.13
CA HIS A 92 6.44 24.37 -4.50
C HIS A 92 7.19 23.27 -5.27
N SER A 93 6.57 22.13 -5.52
CA SER A 93 7.19 21.02 -6.26
C SER A 93 6.66 20.95 -7.70
N PRO A 94 7.48 20.47 -8.65
CA PRO A 94 6.98 20.13 -9.98
C PRO A 94 5.86 19.06 -9.88
N PRO A 95 5.08 18.83 -10.96
CA PRO A 95 3.97 17.90 -10.97
C PRO A 95 4.42 16.43 -10.97
N LEU A 96 5.20 16.05 -9.95
CA LEU A 96 5.67 14.67 -9.75
C LEU A 96 4.54 13.78 -9.23
N PRO A 97 4.61 12.45 -9.47
CA PRO A 97 3.74 11.47 -8.82
C PRO A 97 3.79 11.58 -7.30
N ILE A 98 2.66 11.26 -6.66
CA ILE A 98 2.52 11.31 -5.20
C ILE A 98 2.49 9.88 -4.66
N VAL A 99 3.25 9.66 -3.59
CA VAL A 99 3.21 8.48 -2.74
C VAL A 99 2.63 8.89 -1.40
N ILE A 100 1.54 8.28 -0.99
CA ILE A 100 0.88 8.50 0.29
C ILE A 100 1.23 7.33 1.19
N ASP A 101 1.87 7.61 2.33
CA ASP A 101 2.42 6.59 3.21
C ASP A 101 2.21 6.95 4.68
N TYR A 102 1.12 6.46 5.24
CA TYR A 102 0.79 6.65 6.65
C TYR A 102 0.75 5.29 7.35
N LEU A 103 1.72 5.08 8.21
CA LEU A 103 1.86 3.88 9.02
C LEU A 103 1.90 4.28 10.50
N THR A 104 0.85 3.93 11.23
CA THR A 104 0.78 4.05 12.69
C THR A 104 0.17 2.77 13.24
N LEU A 105 0.87 2.08 14.14
CA LEU A 105 0.40 0.80 14.69
C LEU A 105 -0.28 1.00 16.07
N ASP A 106 0.27 1.89 16.88
CA ASP A 106 -0.09 2.02 18.29
C ASP A 106 -0.91 3.28 18.60
N ASN A 107 -0.86 4.30 17.74
CA ASN A 107 -1.51 5.57 17.96
C ASN A 107 -2.37 5.97 16.78
N ASP A 108 -3.45 6.69 17.05
CA ASP A 108 -4.25 7.30 15.99
C ASP A 108 -3.41 8.32 15.19
N ILE A 109 -3.77 8.51 13.94
CA ILE A 109 -3.21 9.58 13.12
C ILE A 109 -3.66 10.94 13.71
N SER A 110 -2.75 11.91 13.74
CA SER A 110 -3.13 13.26 14.20
C SER A 110 -4.18 13.87 13.25
N ALA A 111 -5.07 14.73 13.79
CA ALA A 111 -6.07 15.41 12.97
C ALA A 111 -5.45 16.21 11.81
N GLU A 112 -4.27 16.78 12.04
CA GLU A 112 -3.54 17.52 11.03
C GLU A 112 -2.99 16.60 9.92
N ASP A 113 -2.47 15.44 10.28
CA ASP A 113 -2.00 14.46 9.31
C ASP A 113 -3.16 13.78 8.57
N GLU A 114 -4.31 13.57 9.23
CA GLU A 114 -5.55 13.12 8.56
C GLU A 114 -5.96 14.11 7.46
N GLU A 115 -6.02 15.42 7.78
CA GLU A 115 -6.34 16.45 6.80
C GLU A 115 -5.33 16.52 5.65
N ARG A 116 -4.04 16.38 5.96
CA ARG A 116 -2.96 16.33 4.96
C ARG A 116 -3.07 15.13 4.04
N ALA A 117 -3.37 13.95 4.60
CA ALA A 117 -3.57 12.73 3.82
C ALA A 117 -4.78 12.85 2.89
N ILE A 118 -5.92 13.36 3.39
CA ILE A 118 -7.12 13.64 2.59
C ILE A 118 -6.81 14.66 1.49
N PHE A 119 -6.04 15.71 1.81
CA PHE A 119 -5.62 16.70 0.81
C PHE A 119 -4.76 16.07 -0.29
N ALA A 120 -3.82 15.19 0.06
CA ALA A 120 -3.01 14.47 -0.91
C ALA A 120 -3.86 13.55 -1.81
N LEU A 121 -4.83 12.83 -1.24
CA LEU A 121 -5.74 11.93 -1.97
C LEU A 121 -6.59 12.67 -3.01
N LYS A 122 -6.97 13.92 -2.76
CA LYS A 122 -7.70 14.76 -3.73
C LYS A 122 -6.92 15.06 -5.02
N HIS A 123 -5.61 14.85 -5.02
CA HIS A 123 -4.80 14.94 -6.23
C HIS A 123 -4.73 13.58 -6.97
N TYR A 124 -5.87 12.90 -7.11
CA TYR A 124 -6.05 11.55 -7.64
C TYR A 124 -5.31 11.29 -8.97
N ASN A 125 -5.19 12.29 -9.84
CA ASN A 125 -4.47 12.20 -11.11
C ASN A 125 -2.94 12.13 -10.97
N ARG A 126 -2.41 12.33 -9.76
CA ARG A 126 -0.98 12.28 -9.44
C ARG A 126 -0.64 11.19 -8.42
N VAL A 127 -1.63 10.59 -7.77
CA VAL A 127 -1.40 9.54 -6.77
C VAL A 127 -1.02 8.24 -7.48
N ARG A 128 0.20 7.78 -7.22
CA ARG A 128 0.76 6.55 -7.79
C ARG A 128 0.75 5.40 -6.81
N ARG A 129 0.93 5.69 -5.51
CA ARG A 129 0.96 4.66 -4.44
C ARG A 129 0.24 5.16 -3.21
N VAL A 130 -0.53 4.27 -2.57
CA VAL A 130 -1.21 4.52 -1.31
C VAL A 130 -0.88 3.39 -0.34
N ARG A 131 -0.33 3.73 0.83
CA ARG A 131 -0.23 2.84 1.98
C ARG A 131 -0.85 3.52 3.19
N LEU A 132 -1.91 2.91 3.70
CA LEU A 132 -2.62 3.34 4.91
C LEU A 132 -2.72 2.14 5.85
N ILE A 133 -1.86 2.08 6.85
CA ILE A 133 -1.90 1.07 7.91
C ILE A 133 -2.14 1.83 9.21
N LEU A 134 -3.38 1.82 9.66
CA LEU A 134 -3.87 2.69 10.72
C LEU A 134 -4.73 1.91 11.71
N PRO A 135 -4.73 2.26 13.00
CA PRO A 135 -5.64 1.67 13.97
C PRO A 135 -7.09 1.95 13.58
N VAL A 136 -8.00 1.12 14.09
CA VAL A 136 -9.44 1.20 13.82
C VAL A 136 -10.04 2.43 14.51
N THR A 137 -10.16 3.52 13.78
CA THR A 137 -10.64 4.80 14.27
C THR A 137 -11.57 5.49 13.27
N THR A 138 -12.20 6.61 13.68
CA THR A 138 -12.99 7.45 12.77
C THR A 138 -12.16 8.05 11.64
N SER A 139 -10.86 8.23 11.85
CA SER A 139 -9.94 8.75 10.85
C SER A 139 -9.80 7.80 9.66
N VAL A 140 -9.74 6.49 9.92
CA VAL A 140 -9.71 5.47 8.85
C VAL A 140 -10.92 5.58 7.94
N GLN A 141 -12.13 5.74 8.51
CA GLN A 141 -13.35 5.88 7.72
C GLN A 141 -13.29 7.07 6.76
N LYS A 142 -12.81 8.23 7.23
CA LYS A 142 -12.68 9.43 6.39
C LYS A 142 -11.66 9.26 5.28
N LEU A 143 -10.52 8.62 5.58
CA LEU A 143 -9.48 8.32 4.59
C LEU A 143 -9.98 7.34 3.52
N ILE A 144 -10.72 6.31 3.93
CA ILE A 144 -11.33 5.36 3.00
C ILE A 144 -12.37 6.02 2.11
N VAL A 145 -13.21 6.91 2.66
CA VAL A 145 -14.15 7.71 1.86
C VAL A 145 -13.41 8.64 0.89
N ALA A 146 -12.28 9.21 1.32
CA ALA A 146 -11.46 10.07 0.44
C ALA A 146 -10.76 9.31 -0.70
N LEU A 147 -10.68 7.97 -0.62
CA LEU A 147 -10.19 7.11 -1.70
C LEU A 147 -11.26 6.85 -2.79
N ASP A 148 -12.50 7.28 -2.60
CA ASP A 148 -13.61 6.93 -3.50
C ASP A 148 -13.66 7.83 -4.73
N ASP A 149 -12.68 7.64 -5.65
CA ASP A 149 -12.52 8.42 -6.89
C ASP A 149 -11.85 7.55 -7.98
N GLU A 150 -11.56 8.13 -9.13
CA GLU A 150 -10.81 7.50 -10.23
C GLU A 150 -9.32 7.92 -10.17
N TYR A 151 -8.44 6.92 -10.02
CA TYR A 151 -7.00 7.10 -9.90
C TYR A 151 -6.28 6.55 -11.14
N PRO A 152 -6.05 7.34 -12.18
CA PRO A 152 -5.56 6.86 -13.47
C PRO A 152 -4.12 6.34 -13.45
N ILE A 153 -3.29 6.77 -12.49
CA ILE A 153 -1.88 6.34 -12.41
C ILE A 153 -1.56 5.53 -11.14
N LEU A 154 -2.58 5.11 -10.40
CA LEU A 154 -2.40 4.34 -9.17
C LEU A 154 -1.95 2.91 -9.49
N GLU A 155 -0.79 2.53 -8.97
CA GLU A 155 -0.17 1.22 -9.18
C GLU A 155 -0.23 0.34 -7.94
N TYR A 156 -0.19 0.93 -6.74
CA TYR A 156 -0.12 0.23 -5.46
C TYR A 156 -1.15 0.75 -4.48
N VAL A 157 -1.92 -0.16 -3.92
CA VAL A 157 -2.83 0.11 -2.79
C VAL A 157 -2.58 -0.91 -1.69
N ILE A 158 -2.23 -0.41 -0.53
CA ILE A 158 -2.06 -1.19 0.70
C ILE A 158 -2.89 -0.49 1.76
N VAL A 159 -3.96 -1.13 2.19
CA VAL A 159 -4.79 -0.62 3.29
C VAL A 159 -4.98 -1.72 4.30
N GLY A 160 -4.52 -1.49 5.51
CA GLY A 160 -4.55 -2.46 6.59
C GLY A 160 -5.05 -1.85 7.89
N LEU A 161 -5.80 -2.66 8.64
CA LEU A 161 -6.23 -2.36 9.99
C LEU A 161 -5.48 -3.28 10.96
N PRO A 162 -4.67 -2.75 11.90
CA PRO A 162 -4.01 -3.56 12.90
C PRO A 162 -4.99 -4.42 13.69
N PHE A 163 -4.55 -5.58 14.10
CA PHE A 163 -5.34 -6.74 14.54
C PHE A 163 -6.24 -6.57 15.78
N GLU A 164 -6.20 -5.46 16.50
CA GLU A 164 -6.73 -5.40 17.86
C GLU A 164 -8.25 -5.17 17.96
N ASP A 165 -8.86 -4.40 17.08
CA ASP A 165 -10.30 -4.17 17.14
C ASP A 165 -11.08 -5.03 16.13
N ARG A 166 -11.57 -6.17 16.65
CA ARG A 166 -12.31 -7.18 15.87
C ARG A 166 -13.79 -6.85 15.68
N SER A 167 -14.29 -5.76 16.24
CA SER A 167 -15.73 -5.45 16.26
C SER A 167 -16.17 -4.59 15.07
N SER A 168 -15.29 -3.75 14.55
CA SER A 168 -15.63 -2.81 13.48
C SER A 168 -15.52 -3.45 12.09
N ILE A 169 -16.54 -3.23 11.28
CA ILE A 169 -16.60 -3.69 9.89
C ILE A 169 -16.47 -2.47 9.01
N PHE A 170 -15.33 -2.35 8.32
CA PHE A 170 -15.09 -1.28 7.36
C PHE A 170 -15.38 -1.77 5.95
N GLN A 171 -16.18 -1.01 5.23
CA GLN A 171 -16.45 -1.29 3.83
C GLN A 171 -15.48 -0.52 2.94
N PHE A 172 -14.88 -1.24 2.00
CA PHE A 172 -14.04 -0.65 0.98
C PHE A 172 -14.90 0.12 -0.05
N PRO A 173 -14.42 1.23 -0.63
CA PRO A 173 -15.20 2.02 -1.59
C PRO A 173 -15.70 1.20 -2.77
N GLU A 174 -16.96 1.41 -3.16
CA GLU A 174 -17.55 0.69 -4.28
C GLU A 174 -17.17 1.31 -5.63
N THR A 175 -17.04 2.64 -5.69
CA THR A 175 -16.85 3.37 -6.96
C THR A 175 -15.40 3.64 -7.30
N LEU A 176 -14.47 3.34 -6.38
CA LEU A 176 -13.02 3.47 -6.62
C LEU A 176 -12.62 2.73 -7.90
N GLN A 177 -11.89 3.43 -8.77
CA GLN A 177 -11.34 2.89 -10.01
C GLN A 177 -9.85 3.17 -10.11
N ALA A 178 -9.07 2.17 -10.50
CA ALA A 178 -7.64 2.29 -10.71
C ALA A 178 -7.19 1.35 -11.86
N PRO A 179 -7.35 1.76 -13.12
CA PRO A 179 -7.11 0.89 -14.27
C PRO A 179 -5.66 0.41 -14.39
N ASN A 180 -4.72 1.18 -13.84
CA ASN A 180 -3.29 0.84 -13.86
C ASN A 180 -2.80 0.15 -12.58
N LEU A 181 -3.72 -0.29 -11.68
CA LEU A 181 -3.37 -0.94 -10.44
C LEU A 181 -2.70 -2.31 -10.71
N ARG A 182 -1.55 -2.52 -10.08
CA ARG A 182 -0.76 -3.76 -10.17
C ARG A 182 -0.76 -4.55 -8.87
N HIS A 183 -0.81 -3.89 -7.74
CA HIS A 183 -0.72 -4.54 -6.43
C HIS A 183 -1.81 -4.01 -5.51
N LEU A 184 -2.65 -4.91 -5.02
CA LEU A 184 -3.71 -4.63 -4.07
C LEU A 184 -3.56 -5.50 -2.83
N TYR A 185 -3.39 -4.86 -1.68
CA TYR A 185 -3.40 -5.49 -0.37
C TYR A 185 -4.47 -4.84 0.49
N LEU A 186 -5.46 -5.61 0.92
CA LEU A 186 -6.52 -5.15 1.80
C LEU A 186 -6.60 -6.07 3.02
N GLU A 187 -6.51 -5.50 4.20
CA GLU A 187 -6.61 -6.23 5.45
C GLU A 187 -7.71 -5.66 6.34
N GLY A 188 -8.64 -6.51 6.75
CA GLY A 188 -9.73 -6.13 7.66
C GLY A 188 -10.91 -5.43 6.99
N PHE A 189 -10.97 -5.39 5.67
CA PHE A 189 -12.05 -4.75 4.92
C PHE A 189 -13.06 -5.75 4.36
N THR A 190 -14.29 -5.25 4.19
CA THR A 190 -15.33 -5.93 3.43
C THR A 190 -15.38 -5.35 2.01
N LEU A 191 -15.48 -6.23 1.04
CA LEU A 191 -15.59 -5.83 -0.36
C LEU A 191 -17.06 -5.86 -0.79
N PRO A 192 -17.61 -4.75 -1.30
CA PRO A 192 -18.93 -4.76 -1.92
C PRO A 192 -18.93 -5.63 -3.18
N THR A 193 -20.06 -6.30 -3.47
CA THR A 193 -20.18 -7.15 -4.68
C THR A 193 -20.01 -6.36 -5.98
N GLY A 194 -20.30 -5.07 -5.95
CA GLY A 194 -20.14 -4.11 -7.06
C GLY A 194 -18.81 -3.39 -7.11
N CYS A 195 -17.80 -3.82 -6.33
CA CYS A 195 -16.50 -3.14 -6.24
C CYS A 195 -15.89 -2.96 -7.64
N ARG A 196 -15.85 -1.71 -8.10
CA ARG A 196 -15.34 -1.37 -9.43
C ARG A 196 -13.85 -1.59 -9.55
N LEU A 197 -13.10 -1.41 -8.47
CA LEU A 197 -11.66 -1.64 -8.45
C LEU A 197 -11.31 -3.03 -9.00
N LEU A 198 -12.02 -4.08 -8.55
CA LEU A 198 -11.76 -5.46 -8.96
C LEU A 198 -12.20 -5.80 -10.40
N THR A 199 -12.96 -4.92 -11.02
CA THR A 199 -13.40 -5.10 -12.42
C THR A 199 -12.68 -4.17 -13.40
N THR A 200 -12.02 -3.12 -12.93
CA THR A 200 -11.28 -2.15 -13.75
C THR A 200 -9.77 -2.36 -13.73
N ALA A 201 -9.23 -2.98 -12.69
CA ALA A 201 -7.79 -3.24 -12.52
C ALA A 201 -7.32 -4.45 -13.36
N VAL A 202 -7.44 -4.37 -14.67
CA VAL A 202 -7.10 -5.47 -15.59
C VAL A 202 -5.61 -5.85 -15.60
N GLY A 203 -4.74 -4.94 -15.18
CA GLY A 203 -3.30 -5.13 -15.04
C GLY A 203 -2.85 -5.64 -13.68
N LEU A 204 -3.77 -6.11 -12.83
CA LEU A 204 -3.45 -6.54 -11.47
C LEU A 204 -2.57 -7.80 -11.49
N VAL A 205 -1.44 -7.72 -10.79
CA VAL A 205 -0.44 -8.80 -10.65
C VAL A 205 -0.58 -9.49 -9.30
N THR A 206 -0.82 -8.70 -8.25
CA THR A 206 -0.93 -9.22 -6.87
C THR A 206 -2.24 -8.79 -6.24
N LEU A 207 -2.99 -9.76 -5.72
CA LEU A 207 -4.22 -9.53 -4.96
C LEU A 207 -4.16 -10.24 -3.61
N HIS A 208 -4.10 -9.47 -2.53
CA HIS A 208 -4.17 -9.99 -1.16
C HIS A 208 -5.40 -9.43 -0.47
N LEU A 209 -6.29 -10.31 -0.06
CA LEU A 209 -7.49 -10.04 0.72
C LEU A 209 -7.36 -10.76 2.06
N ILE A 210 -6.92 -10.04 3.07
CA ILE A 210 -6.57 -10.60 4.37
C ILE A 210 -7.64 -10.24 5.40
N MET A 211 -7.98 -11.20 6.27
CA MET A 211 -8.95 -11.02 7.36
C MET A 211 -10.35 -10.59 6.85
N VAL A 212 -10.77 -11.11 5.71
CA VAL A 212 -12.13 -10.88 5.17
C VAL A 212 -13.18 -11.31 6.19
N HIS A 213 -14.09 -10.39 6.53
CA HIS A 213 -15.09 -10.65 7.57
C HIS A 213 -16.11 -11.72 7.14
N PRO A 214 -16.54 -12.64 8.05
CA PRO A 214 -17.47 -13.71 7.71
C PRO A 214 -18.80 -13.27 7.11
N SER A 215 -19.31 -12.09 7.52
CA SER A 215 -20.58 -11.56 6.98
C SER A 215 -20.51 -11.13 5.51
N THR A 216 -19.32 -11.06 4.95
CA THR A 216 -19.07 -10.62 3.58
C THR A 216 -18.40 -11.70 2.74
N TYR A 217 -18.51 -12.96 3.18
CA TYR A 217 -18.06 -14.07 2.36
C TYR A 217 -18.78 -14.02 1.01
N PHE A 218 -17.99 -13.83 -0.01
CA PHE A 218 -18.50 -13.87 -1.37
C PHE A 218 -18.58 -15.31 -1.87
N HIS A 219 -19.60 -15.59 -2.65
CA HIS A 219 -19.72 -16.89 -3.29
C HIS A 219 -18.52 -17.13 -4.21
N PRO A 220 -17.97 -18.36 -4.30
CA PRO A 220 -16.83 -18.68 -5.18
C PRO A 220 -16.99 -18.18 -6.62
N ASN A 221 -18.21 -18.19 -7.15
CA ASN A 221 -18.49 -17.66 -8.49
C ASN A 221 -18.22 -16.15 -8.62
N ILE A 222 -18.37 -15.37 -7.55
CA ILE A 222 -18.08 -13.94 -7.54
C ILE A 222 -16.55 -13.76 -7.63
N LEU A 223 -15.80 -14.52 -6.84
CA LEU A 223 -14.34 -14.52 -6.92
C LEU A 223 -13.88 -14.92 -8.33
N LEU A 224 -14.38 -16.01 -8.88
CA LEU A 224 -14.03 -16.45 -10.24
C LEU A 224 -14.36 -15.38 -11.29
N ARG A 225 -15.49 -14.68 -11.12
CA ARG A 225 -15.84 -13.56 -11.99
C ARG A 225 -14.83 -12.41 -11.88
N TRP A 226 -14.40 -12.03 -10.66
CA TRP A 226 -13.36 -11.00 -10.50
C TRP A 226 -12.04 -11.43 -11.14
N LEU A 227 -11.61 -12.67 -10.88
CA LEU A 227 -10.37 -13.22 -11.45
C LEU A 227 -10.40 -13.26 -12.98
N SER A 228 -11.56 -13.43 -13.61
CA SER A 228 -11.67 -13.39 -15.07
C SER A 228 -11.36 -12.02 -15.69
N PHE A 229 -11.40 -10.95 -14.91
CA PHE A 229 -10.99 -9.60 -15.34
C PHE A 229 -9.49 -9.32 -15.11
N MET A 230 -8.74 -10.23 -14.48
CA MET A 230 -7.35 -10.04 -14.07
C MET A 230 -6.41 -11.04 -14.76
N PRO A 231 -6.23 -10.96 -16.09
CA PRO A 231 -5.45 -11.95 -16.84
C PRO A 231 -3.95 -11.96 -16.50
N GLN A 232 -3.44 -10.90 -15.82
CA GLN A 232 -2.05 -10.77 -15.42
C GLN A 232 -1.80 -11.16 -13.95
N LEU A 233 -2.82 -11.71 -13.25
CA LEU A 233 -2.71 -12.03 -11.84
C LEU A 233 -1.76 -13.23 -11.63
N GLU A 234 -0.67 -12.99 -10.94
CA GLU A 234 0.37 -13.97 -10.59
C GLU A 234 0.22 -14.46 -9.15
N THR A 235 -0.15 -13.55 -8.24
CA THR A 235 -0.28 -13.87 -6.82
C THR A 235 -1.68 -13.57 -6.33
N LEU A 236 -2.33 -14.60 -5.77
CA LEU A 236 -3.62 -14.49 -5.10
C LEU A 236 -3.51 -15.01 -3.68
N MET A 237 -3.84 -14.17 -2.70
CA MET A 237 -4.00 -14.58 -1.31
C MET A 237 -5.36 -14.14 -0.80
N VAL A 238 -6.16 -15.08 -0.33
CA VAL A 238 -7.45 -14.79 0.30
C VAL A 238 -7.49 -15.50 1.65
N TYR A 239 -7.46 -14.70 2.70
CA TYR A 239 -7.52 -15.20 4.07
C TYR A 239 -8.77 -14.70 4.75
N PHE A 240 -9.68 -15.63 5.07
CA PHE A 240 -10.92 -15.34 5.76
C PHE A 240 -10.72 -15.34 7.28
N ARG A 241 -11.34 -14.39 7.94
CA ARG A 241 -11.39 -14.37 9.41
C ARG A 241 -12.29 -15.49 9.90
N PHE A 242 -11.77 -16.42 10.69
CA PHE A 242 -12.58 -17.45 11.32
C PHE A 242 -13.51 -16.82 12.37
N PRO A 243 -14.80 -17.22 12.39
CA PRO A 243 -15.69 -16.83 13.47
C PRO A 243 -15.10 -17.37 14.78
N VAL A 244 -14.94 -16.49 15.78
CA VAL A 244 -14.51 -16.91 17.11
C VAL A 244 -15.57 -17.89 17.64
N PRO A 245 -15.20 -19.14 18.04
CA PRO A 245 -16.17 -20.07 18.57
C PRO A 245 -16.82 -19.42 19.80
N ASN A 246 -18.15 -19.31 19.76
CA ASN A 246 -18.90 -18.74 20.86
C ASN A 246 -18.64 -19.63 22.09
N ARG A 247 -17.95 -19.12 23.13
CA ARG A 247 -17.61 -19.89 24.34
C ARG A 247 -18.82 -20.49 25.05
N GLY A 248 -20.06 -20.13 24.63
CA GLY A 248 -21.32 -20.69 25.11
C GLY A 248 -21.66 -22.10 24.57
N CYS A 249 -21.07 -22.55 23.44
CA CYS A 249 -21.38 -23.87 22.88
C CYS A 249 -20.57 -25.04 23.44
N ARG A 250 -19.69 -24.82 24.44
CA ARG A 250 -18.88 -25.92 25.06
C ARG A 250 -19.67 -26.83 26.00
N LYS A 251 -20.99 -26.66 26.18
CA LYS A 251 -21.81 -27.51 27.09
C LYS A 251 -22.57 -28.65 26.41
N ALA A 252 -22.53 -28.80 25.08
CA ALA A 252 -23.34 -29.81 24.40
C ALA A 252 -22.58 -31.04 23.87
N THR A 253 -21.25 -31.11 24.00
CA THR A 253 -20.47 -32.22 23.40
C THR A 253 -19.97 -33.27 24.39
N HIS A 254 -20.39 -33.23 25.68
CA HIS A 254 -20.00 -34.25 26.67
C HIS A 254 -21.12 -35.19 27.09
N ALA A 255 -22.21 -35.30 26.32
CA ALA A 255 -23.36 -36.15 26.67
C ALA A 255 -23.51 -37.45 25.83
N TYR A 256 -22.55 -37.79 24.98
CA TYR A 256 -22.63 -39.00 24.16
C TYR A 256 -21.39 -39.89 24.21
N ALA A 257 -20.93 -40.24 25.43
CA ALA A 257 -19.93 -41.28 25.57
C ALA A 257 -20.02 -41.93 26.97
N ASN A 258 -21.17 -42.47 27.31
CA ASN A 258 -21.29 -43.46 28.42
C ASN A 258 -22.57 -44.25 28.21
N HIS A 259 -22.58 -45.18 27.28
CA HIS A 259 -23.45 -46.34 27.32
C HIS A 259 -22.75 -47.52 26.63
N ASP A 260 -22.77 -48.61 27.37
CA ASP A 260 -22.46 -49.98 26.98
C ASP A 260 -21.01 -50.46 27.24
N THR A 261 -20.81 -50.99 28.45
CA THR A 261 -20.24 -52.32 28.62
C THR A 261 -20.71 -52.91 29.96
N HIS A 262 -21.87 -53.50 30.01
CA HIS A 262 -22.17 -54.60 30.90
C HIS A 262 -22.26 -55.86 30.07
N HIS A 263 -21.27 -56.71 30.14
CA HIS A 263 -21.41 -58.11 29.82
C HIS A 263 -21.12 -58.93 31.10
N THR A 264 -22.19 -59.61 31.47
CA THR A 264 -22.34 -60.75 32.36
C THR A 264 -21.40 -61.89 32.02
N SER A 265 -20.77 -62.44 33.01
CA SER A 265 -20.76 -63.88 33.34
C SER A 265 -20.07 -64.08 34.67
#